data_8784809d3b296c638cc3da6d7af07e20
#
_entry.id   8784809d3b296c638cc3da6d7af07e20
#
_cell.length_a   1.000
_cell.length_b   1.000
_cell.length_c   1.000
_cell.angle_alpha   90.00
_cell.angle_beta   90.00
_cell.angle_gamma   90.00
#
_symmetry.space_group_name_H-M   'P 1'
#
loop_
_entity.id
_entity.type
_entity.pdbx_description
1 polymer ?
#
loop_
_entity_poly.entity_id
_entity_poly.type
_entity_poly.pdbx_seq_one_letter_code
_entity_poly.pdbx_strand_id
1 'polypeptide(L)'
;MNDEAAERQFDLIIVGLGAVGSAALMHAARAGMRVLGIDRFDPPHPFGSSHAETRITRLAVGEGPQYLPFVARSHEIWRQLEAETGRELLHQPGGYIITPPDRTEDERWGGFVDRTAAVAASASIPFEVRTPEQVRTHLPRIRLNGDEKLGFEPTGGVVMCERAVETQLQLARFAGASTVLNTPVQAVHPGIDGVKIHTADAEYWGQKVLVATGAWFPELAPAVDSAAVTVTRQTVFWFDVEDPEDFSADHFPFILWPGDSIADYSAVFPIVRGGRPGLKLLGEQFHETTTAETVDRTVHQHEVDDYYERLVVPRLTGVRPTISHSAVCLYTTTSDDHFLIDRHPESEHVMFASPCSGHGFKHSTGLAEALVGHLAGASTALDISAFVRG
;
A
#
# COMPACT_ATOMS: atom_id res chain seq x y z
N MET A 1 -9.68 0.02 -42.53
CA MET A 1 -9.82 -0.10 -41.07
C MET A 1 -10.34 1.24 -40.60
N ASN A 2 -11.48 1.25 -39.91
CA ASN A 2 -12.11 2.50 -39.49
C ASN A 2 -11.24 3.19 -38.44
N ASP A 3 -11.14 4.52 -38.48
CA ASP A 3 -10.38 5.34 -37.50
C ASP A 3 -10.74 4.99 -36.04
N GLU A 4 -12.00 4.69 -35.74
CA GLU A 4 -12.46 4.25 -34.42
C GLU A 4 -11.77 2.96 -33.91
N ALA A 5 -11.42 2.01 -34.79
CA ALA A 5 -10.72 0.79 -34.40
C ALA A 5 -9.25 1.06 -34.08
N ALA A 6 -8.63 2.03 -34.74
CA ALA A 6 -7.25 2.44 -34.45
C ALA A 6 -7.15 3.23 -33.14
N GLU A 7 -8.17 3.99 -32.77
CA GLU A 7 -8.21 4.77 -31.51
C GLU A 7 -8.25 3.90 -30.26
N ARG A 8 -8.66 2.62 -30.38
CA ARG A 8 -8.82 1.67 -29.28
C ARG A 8 -7.69 0.63 -29.18
N GLN A 9 -6.55 0.89 -29.82
CA GLN A 9 -5.35 0.03 -29.76
C GLN A 9 -4.27 0.68 -28.92
N PHE A 10 -3.66 -0.08 -27.98
CA PHE A 10 -2.68 0.39 -27.03
C PHE A 10 -1.50 -0.58 -26.93
N ASP A 11 -0.32 -0.07 -26.62
CA ASP A 11 0.84 -0.90 -26.30
C ASP A 11 0.64 -1.60 -24.96
N LEU A 12 0.04 -0.89 -23.99
CA LEU A 12 -0.25 -1.41 -22.68
C LEU A 12 -1.62 -0.91 -22.18
N ILE A 13 -2.43 -1.83 -21.65
CA ILE A 13 -3.64 -1.48 -20.90
C ILE A 13 -3.42 -1.84 -19.44
N ILE A 14 -3.80 -0.92 -18.53
CA ILE A 14 -3.73 -1.11 -17.09
C ILE A 14 -5.14 -1.14 -16.53
N VAL A 15 -5.51 -2.24 -15.90
CA VAL A 15 -6.80 -2.44 -15.26
C VAL A 15 -6.66 -2.27 -13.76
N GLY A 16 -7.36 -1.25 -13.21
CA GLY A 16 -7.21 -0.81 -11.83
C GLY A 16 -6.14 0.27 -11.68
N LEU A 17 -6.53 1.46 -11.22
CA LEU A 17 -5.68 2.64 -11.10
C LEU A 17 -5.44 3.07 -9.64
N GLY A 18 -5.39 2.09 -8.73
CA GLY A 18 -4.95 2.29 -7.36
C GLY A 18 -3.44 2.56 -7.25
N ALA A 19 -2.83 2.23 -6.11
CA ALA A 19 -1.42 2.55 -5.81
C ALA A 19 -0.43 2.07 -6.89
N VAL A 20 -0.60 0.83 -7.39
CA VAL A 20 0.30 0.26 -8.41
C VAL A 20 -0.12 0.68 -9.81
N GLY A 21 -1.41 0.63 -10.11
CA GLY A 21 -1.86 0.93 -11.49
C GLY A 21 -1.70 2.39 -11.88
N SER A 22 -1.91 3.34 -10.98
CA SER A 22 -1.65 4.77 -11.25
C SER A 22 -0.16 5.05 -11.52
N ALA A 23 0.72 4.40 -10.74
CA ALA A 23 2.16 4.47 -10.94
C ALA A 23 2.57 3.82 -12.28
N ALA A 24 2.05 2.63 -12.57
CA ALA A 24 2.32 1.94 -13.83
C ALA A 24 1.88 2.77 -15.04
N LEU A 25 0.69 3.42 -14.96
CA LEU A 25 0.21 4.31 -16.00
C LEU A 25 1.17 5.48 -16.24
N MET A 26 1.68 6.09 -15.17
CA MET A 26 2.65 7.18 -15.24
C MET A 26 3.97 6.70 -15.86
N HIS A 27 4.52 5.58 -15.39
CA HIS A 27 5.79 5.06 -15.91
C HIS A 27 5.69 4.67 -17.38
N ALA A 28 4.61 4.00 -17.80
CA ALA A 28 4.39 3.62 -19.19
C ALA A 28 4.23 4.83 -20.12
N ALA A 29 3.45 5.84 -19.71
CA ALA A 29 3.27 7.06 -20.48
C ALA A 29 4.61 7.82 -20.62
N ARG A 30 5.40 7.94 -19.55
CA ARG A 30 6.72 8.56 -19.56
C ARG A 30 7.75 7.79 -20.42
N ALA A 31 7.57 6.50 -20.55
CA ALA A 31 8.36 5.68 -21.48
C ALA A 31 7.93 5.84 -22.95
N GLY A 32 6.93 6.69 -23.24
CA GLY A 32 6.43 6.94 -24.60
C GLY A 32 5.47 5.86 -25.13
N MET A 33 5.00 4.96 -24.28
CA MET A 33 4.01 3.95 -24.69
C MET A 33 2.64 4.59 -24.90
N ARG A 34 1.89 4.09 -25.88
CA ARG A 34 0.47 4.37 -26.02
C ARG A 34 -0.28 3.54 -24.96
N VAL A 35 -0.62 4.17 -23.84
CA VAL A 35 -1.16 3.47 -22.67
C VAL A 35 -2.58 3.91 -22.33
N LEU A 36 -3.41 2.94 -21.93
CA LEU A 36 -4.76 3.14 -21.41
C LEU A 36 -4.85 2.64 -19.97
N GLY A 37 -5.36 3.50 -19.08
CA GLY A 37 -5.78 3.09 -17.74
C GLY A 37 -7.30 2.96 -17.67
N ILE A 38 -7.80 1.85 -17.12
CA ILE A 38 -9.23 1.62 -16.90
C ILE A 38 -9.47 1.39 -15.42
N ASP A 39 -10.43 2.11 -14.83
CA ASP A 39 -10.85 1.88 -13.45
C ASP A 39 -12.39 1.88 -13.33
N ARG A 40 -12.89 1.03 -12.42
CA ARG A 40 -14.34 0.95 -12.16
C ARG A 40 -14.88 2.16 -11.44
N PHE A 41 -13.98 2.98 -10.85
CA PHE A 41 -14.30 4.22 -10.14
C PHE A 41 -13.48 5.38 -10.71
N ASP A 42 -13.52 6.52 -10.04
CA ASP A 42 -12.65 7.69 -10.29
C ASP A 42 -11.60 7.77 -9.17
N PRO A 43 -10.37 7.23 -9.37
CA PRO A 43 -9.34 7.24 -8.35
C PRO A 43 -8.68 8.63 -8.16
N PRO A 44 -8.31 8.98 -6.91
CA PRO A 44 -8.39 8.16 -5.69
C PRO A 44 -9.82 8.05 -5.15
N HIS A 45 -10.22 6.85 -4.72
CA HIS A 45 -11.56 6.57 -4.22
C HIS A 45 -11.52 5.77 -2.89
N PRO A 46 -12.58 5.80 -2.05
CA PRO A 46 -12.58 5.18 -0.72
C PRO A 46 -13.00 3.70 -0.71
N PHE A 47 -13.02 3.01 -1.86
CA PHE A 47 -13.59 1.66 -1.94
C PHE A 47 -12.56 0.54 -1.90
N GLY A 48 -11.28 0.83 -2.14
CA GLY A 48 -10.19 -0.15 -2.19
C GLY A 48 -9.24 -0.08 -0.99
N SER A 49 -7.95 -0.21 -1.30
CA SER A 49 -6.86 -0.23 -0.31
C SER A 49 -5.99 1.04 -0.33
N SER A 50 -6.17 1.94 -1.31
CA SER A 50 -5.28 3.08 -1.56
C SER A 50 -5.91 4.40 -1.13
N HIS A 51 -6.51 4.42 0.07
CA HIS A 51 -7.15 5.60 0.65
C HIS A 51 -6.91 5.68 2.16
N ALA A 52 -7.60 6.58 2.86
CA ALA A 52 -7.46 6.87 4.28
C ALA A 52 -6.15 7.61 4.61
N GLU A 53 -5.83 8.61 3.79
CA GLU A 53 -4.85 9.67 3.97
C GLU A 53 -3.38 9.23 3.87
N THR A 54 -2.89 8.44 4.81
CA THR A 54 -1.47 8.12 4.93
C THR A 54 -1.21 6.62 4.89
N ARG A 55 0.01 6.24 4.47
CA ARG A 55 0.55 4.88 4.62
C ARG A 55 1.95 4.96 5.19
N ILE A 56 2.26 4.05 6.12
CA ILE A 56 3.62 3.91 6.66
C ILE A 56 4.57 3.50 5.56
N THR A 57 5.74 4.12 5.53
CA THR A 57 6.85 3.76 4.67
C THR A 57 8.14 3.71 5.48
N ARG A 58 9.03 2.78 5.13
CA ARG A 58 10.32 2.56 5.77
C ARG A 58 11.24 1.82 4.82
N LEU A 59 12.55 2.08 4.89
CA LEU A 59 13.54 1.40 4.07
C LEU A 59 13.92 0.03 4.64
N ALA A 60 14.07 -0.06 5.97
CA ALA A 60 14.34 -1.32 6.65
C ALA A 60 13.06 -2.16 6.74
N VAL A 61 12.86 -3.07 5.78
CA VAL A 61 11.66 -3.91 5.69
C VAL A 61 11.91 -5.28 6.30
N GLY A 62 11.40 -5.49 7.52
CA GLY A 62 11.52 -6.76 8.25
C GLY A 62 10.77 -7.94 7.61
N GLU A 63 9.91 -7.68 6.61
CA GLU A 63 9.22 -8.68 5.80
C GLU A 63 10.18 -9.45 4.88
N GLY A 64 11.35 -8.87 4.57
CA GLY A 64 12.40 -9.56 3.84
C GLY A 64 13.23 -8.66 2.91
N PRO A 65 14.48 -9.05 2.62
CA PRO A 65 15.41 -8.23 1.83
C PRO A 65 14.95 -8.07 0.36
N GLN A 66 14.13 -8.97 -0.17
CA GLN A 66 13.61 -8.90 -1.54
C GLN A 66 12.73 -7.66 -1.79
N TYR A 67 12.19 -7.04 -0.74
CA TYR A 67 11.37 -5.84 -0.82
C TYR A 67 12.18 -4.55 -0.89
N LEU A 68 13.42 -4.58 -0.41
CA LEU A 68 14.26 -3.40 -0.25
C LEU A 68 14.45 -2.59 -1.54
N PRO A 69 14.77 -3.19 -2.71
CA PRO A 69 14.97 -2.41 -3.93
C PRO A 69 13.73 -1.60 -4.34
N PHE A 70 12.54 -2.17 -4.10
CA PHE A 70 11.28 -1.52 -4.47
C PHE A 70 10.92 -0.36 -3.56
N VAL A 71 11.11 -0.49 -2.23
CA VAL A 71 10.84 0.62 -1.33
C VAL A 71 11.86 1.74 -1.48
N ALA A 72 13.15 1.42 -1.66
CA ALA A 72 14.20 2.40 -1.91
C ALA A 72 13.88 3.21 -3.18
N ARG A 73 13.56 2.50 -4.28
CA ARG A 73 13.16 3.14 -5.53
C ARG A 73 11.88 3.96 -5.39
N SER A 74 10.90 3.51 -4.60
CA SER A 74 9.67 4.26 -4.33
C SER A 74 9.96 5.59 -3.62
N HIS A 75 10.85 5.60 -2.63
CA HIS A 75 11.27 6.84 -1.96
C HIS A 75 11.91 7.83 -2.94
N GLU A 76 12.82 7.35 -3.81
CA GLU A 76 13.43 8.18 -4.85
C GLU A 76 12.36 8.78 -5.78
N ILE A 77 11.43 7.96 -6.27
CA ILE A 77 10.37 8.41 -7.17
C ILE A 77 9.48 9.44 -6.47
N TRP A 78 9.03 9.22 -5.24
CA TRP A 78 8.20 10.20 -4.53
C TRP A 78 8.93 11.53 -4.36
N ARG A 79 10.23 11.52 -4.01
CA ARG A 79 11.03 12.76 -3.94
C ARG A 79 11.18 13.46 -5.29
N GLN A 80 11.31 12.70 -6.38
CA GLN A 80 11.31 13.25 -7.74
C GLN A 80 9.96 13.89 -8.08
N LEU A 81 8.84 13.24 -7.73
CA LEU A 81 7.49 13.76 -7.95
C LEU A 81 7.24 15.03 -7.12
N GLU A 82 7.70 15.08 -5.87
CA GLU A 82 7.66 16.29 -5.05
C GLU A 82 8.42 17.46 -5.69
N ALA A 83 9.63 17.20 -6.15
CA ALA A 83 10.45 18.22 -6.80
C ALA A 83 9.82 18.72 -8.12
N GLU A 84 9.18 17.85 -8.88
CA GLU A 84 8.53 18.18 -10.14
C GLU A 84 7.22 18.95 -9.97
N THR A 85 6.43 18.60 -8.93
CA THR A 85 5.05 19.08 -8.80
C THR A 85 4.86 20.11 -7.69
N GLY A 86 5.81 20.23 -6.77
CA GLY A 86 5.67 21.02 -5.55
C GLY A 86 4.68 20.44 -4.53
N ARG A 87 4.19 19.21 -4.74
CA ARG A 87 3.26 18.53 -3.82
C ARG A 87 4.04 17.76 -2.77
N GLU A 88 3.70 17.91 -1.53
CA GLU A 88 4.26 17.09 -0.45
C GLU A 88 3.62 15.70 -0.47
N LEU A 89 4.41 14.65 -0.67
CA LEU A 89 3.97 13.26 -0.72
C LEU A 89 4.52 12.43 0.43
N LEU A 90 5.74 12.71 0.88
CA LEU A 90 6.50 11.91 1.83
C LEU A 90 6.96 12.73 3.02
N HIS A 91 6.44 12.43 4.20
CA HIS A 91 6.87 12.98 5.48
C HIS A 91 7.71 11.95 6.24
N GLN A 92 8.92 12.32 6.67
CA GLN A 92 9.88 11.39 7.30
C GLN A 92 10.28 11.81 8.72
N PRO A 93 9.36 11.76 9.69
CA PRO A 93 9.68 12.01 11.10
C PRO A 93 10.43 10.85 11.78
N GLY A 94 10.72 9.79 11.03
CA GLY A 94 11.19 8.52 11.56
C GLY A 94 10.06 7.54 11.86
N GLY A 95 10.43 6.36 12.33
CA GLY A 95 9.48 5.32 12.69
C GLY A 95 9.98 4.39 13.77
N TYR A 96 9.10 4.02 14.68
CA TYR A 96 9.35 3.00 15.68
C TYR A 96 8.69 1.69 15.31
N ILE A 97 9.38 0.61 15.67
CA ILE A 97 8.83 -0.73 15.77
C ILE A 97 8.94 -1.11 17.24
N ILE A 98 7.80 -1.35 17.90
CA ILE A 98 7.71 -1.69 19.32
C ILE A 98 7.13 -3.10 19.43
N THR A 99 7.94 -4.08 19.76
CA THR A 99 7.48 -5.46 19.94
C THR A 99 7.50 -5.86 21.40
N PRO A 100 6.62 -6.77 21.84
CA PRO A 100 6.77 -7.42 23.14
C PRO A 100 8.15 -8.08 23.26
N PRO A 101 8.62 -8.39 24.46
CA PRO A 101 9.79 -9.25 24.63
C PRO A 101 9.53 -10.59 23.92
N ASP A 102 10.60 -11.31 23.49
CA ASP A 102 10.60 -12.52 22.64
C ASP A 102 9.67 -13.67 23.07
N ARG A 103 8.39 -13.39 23.28
CA ARG A 103 7.36 -14.34 23.72
C ARG A 103 6.20 -14.48 22.76
N THR A 104 6.25 -13.78 21.62
CA THR A 104 5.12 -13.85 20.65
C THR A 104 5.19 -15.17 19.91
N GLU A 105 4.12 -15.96 20.01
CA GLU A 105 3.88 -17.13 19.17
C GLU A 105 3.53 -16.74 17.72
N ASP A 106 3.34 -15.45 17.45
CA ASP A 106 3.04 -14.92 16.13
C ASP A 106 4.30 -14.89 15.25
N GLU A 107 4.36 -15.77 14.25
CA GLU A 107 5.49 -15.88 13.34
C GLU A 107 5.75 -14.59 12.54
N ARG A 108 4.72 -13.77 12.29
CA ARG A 108 4.82 -12.50 11.55
C ARG A 108 5.64 -11.46 12.35
N TRP A 109 5.37 -11.34 13.65
CA TRP A 109 5.95 -10.30 14.51
C TRP A 109 7.07 -10.82 15.44
N GLY A 110 7.20 -12.12 15.64
CA GLY A 110 8.29 -12.73 16.42
C GLY A 110 9.65 -12.34 15.85
N GLY A 111 10.52 -11.71 16.68
CA GLY A 111 11.85 -11.23 16.26
C GLY A 111 11.84 -10.15 15.18
N PHE A 112 10.74 -9.43 14.96
CA PHE A 112 10.59 -8.47 13.85
C PHE A 112 11.58 -7.31 13.95
N VAL A 113 11.90 -6.81 15.16
CA VAL A 113 12.93 -5.78 15.36
C VAL A 113 14.30 -6.30 14.91
N ASP A 114 14.66 -7.55 15.30
CA ASP A 114 15.96 -8.13 14.97
C ASP A 114 16.09 -8.40 13.46
N ARG A 115 15.03 -8.93 12.82
CA ARG A 115 14.98 -9.10 11.35
C ARG A 115 15.12 -7.77 10.63
N THR A 116 14.42 -6.75 11.10
CA THR A 116 14.49 -5.40 10.51
C THR A 116 15.89 -4.82 10.67
N ALA A 117 16.51 -4.98 11.84
CA ALA A 117 17.91 -4.56 12.09
C ALA A 117 18.90 -5.28 11.18
N ALA A 118 18.72 -6.58 10.95
CA ALA A 118 19.57 -7.36 10.05
C ALA A 118 19.45 -6.88 8.59
N VAL A 119 18.24 -6.62 8.11
CA VAL A 119 18.00 -6.03 6.77
C VAL A 119 18.63 -4.64 6.68
N ALA A 120 18.46 -3.80 7.69
CA ALA A 120 19.03 -2.46 7.73
C ALA A 120 20.56 -2.50 7.65
N ALA A 121 21.19 -3.37 8.45
CA ALA A 121 22.65 -3.56 8.46
C ALA A 121 23.17 -4.02 7.09
N SER A 122 22.49 -4.96 6.45
CA SER A 122 22.89 -5.48 5.13
C SER A 122 22.88 -4.43 4.02
N ALA A 123 22.05 -3.40 4.16
CA ALA A 123 21.86 -2.35 3.17
C ALA A 123 22.39 -0.98 3.62
N SER A 124 23.10 -0.92 4.76
CA SER A 124 23.60 0.33 5.35
C SER A 124 22.51 1.38 5.61
N ILE A 125 21.30 0.93 5.96
CA ILE A 125 20.20 1.78 6.37
C ILE A 125 20.38 2.14 7.84
N PRO A 126 20.27 3.43 8.23
CA PRO A 126 20.31 3.82 9.64
C PRO A 126 19.17 3.15 10.43
N PHE A 127 19.52 2.38 11.44
CA PHE A 127 18.57 1.72 12.34
C PHE A 127 19.17 1.62 13.73
N GLU A 128 18.39 1.99 14.74
CA GLU A 128 18.84 2.03 16.13
C GLU A 128 17.95 1.15 16.99
N VAL A 129 18.56 0.32 17.85
CA VAL A 129 17.84 -0.33 18.94
C VAL A 129 17.90 0.61 20.15
N ARG A 130 16.73 0.96 20.69
CA ARG A 130 16.60 1.94 21.79
C ARG A 130 16.05 1.28 23.04
N THR A 131 16.38 1.87 24.19
CA THR A 131 15.79 1.47 25.47
C THR A 131 14.43 2.16 25.69
N PRO A 132 13.53 1.59 26.49
CA PRO A 132 12.26 2.23 26.86
C PRO A 132 12.44 3.62 27.47
N GLU A 133 13.49 3.85 28.25
CA GLU A 133 13.80 5.15 28.85
C GLU A 133 14.14 6.21 27.79
N GLN A 134 14.95 5.86 26.79
CA GLN A 134 15.26 6.74 25.66
C GLN A 134 14.00 7.12 24.90
N VAL A 135 13.10 6.17 24.66
CA VAL A 135 11.83 6.43 23.93
C VAL A 135 10.90 7.33 24.76
N ARG A 136 10.71 7.06 26.07
CA ARG A 136 9.88 7.90 26.94
C ARG A 136 10.33 9.34 26.99
N THR A 137 11.65 9.58 26.93
CA THR A 137 12.19 10.94 26.92
C THR A 137 11.81 11.73 25.66
N HIS A 138 11.75 11.05 24.51
CA HIS A 138 11.43 11.68 23.23
C HIS A 138 9.93 11.72 22.94
N LEU A 139 9.20 10.71 23.42
CA LEU A 139 7.78 10.52 23.16
C LEU A 139 7.00 10.37 24.48
N PRO A 140 6.75 11.47 25.20
CA PRO A 140 6.13 11.43 26.53
C PRO A 140 4.68 10.94 26.52
N ARG A 141 4.02 10.91 25.34
CA ARG A 141 2.64 10.42 25.18
C ARG A 141 2.56 8.89 25.02
N ILE A 142 3.70 8.19 24.95
CA ILE A 142 3.74 6.72 24.85
C ILE A 142 3.89 6.10 26.24
N ARG A 143 3.11 5.06 26.49
CA ARG A 143 3.24 4.18 27.66
C ARG A 143 3.95 2.90 27.26
N LEU A 144 5.06 2.60 27.92
CA LEU A 144 5.82 1.37 27.75
C LEU A 144 5.87 0.61 29.07
N ASN A 145 5.75 -0.72 29.03
CA ASN A 145 5.86 -1.60 30.19
C ASN A 145 7.33 -1.64 30.72
N GLY A 146 8.30 -1.57 29.82
CA GLY A 146 9.71 -1.49 30.17
C GLY A 146 10.55 -2.68 29.72
N ASP A 147 9.92 -3.70 29.13
CA ASP A 147 10.56 -4.90 28.62
C ASP A 147 10.43 -5.08 27.10
N GLU A 148 9.82 -4.10 26.41
CA GLU A 148 9.66 -4.14 24.96
C GLU A 148 11.01 -4.03 24.23
N LYS A 149 11.08 -4.66 23.06
CA LYS A 149 12.13 -4.40 22.07
C LYS A 149 11.72 -3.23 21.18
N LEU A 150 12.62 -2.28 21.00
CA LEU A 150 12.35 -1.00 20.35
C LEU A 150 13.36 -0.76 19.24
N GLY A 151 12.90 -0.75 17.99
CA GLY A 151 13.69 -0.37 16.84
C GLY A 151 13.28 1.01 16.34
N PHE A 152 14.23 1.85 15.95
CA PHE A 152 13.99 3.16 15.38
C PHE A 152 14.70 3.32 14.03
N GLU A 153 13.96 3.71 13.01
CA GLU A 153 14.47 4.05 11.69
C GLU A 153 14.28 5.53 11.41
N PRO A 154 15.37 6.34 11.35
CA PRO A 154 15.27 7.78 11.07
C PRO A 154 14.70 8.12 9.69
N THR A 155 14.86 7.23 8.71
CA THR A 155 14.39 7.41 7.33
C THR A 155 12.94 6.96 7.13
N GLY A 156 12.33 6.38 8.15
CA GLY A 156 10.93 6.00 8.13
C GLY A 156 9.96 7.19 8.15
N GLY A 157 8.73 6.95 7.73
CA GLY A 157 7.74 8.02 7.68
C GLY A 157 6.40 7.58 7.17
N VAL A 158 5.65 8.53 6.63
CA VAL A 158 4.35 8.31 6.01
C VAL A 158 4.27 8.94 4.63
N VAL A 159 3.57 8.27 3.72
CA VAL A 159 3.27 8.78 2.38
C VAL A 159 1.79 9.11 2.28
N MET A 160 1.45 10.25 1.67
CA MET A 160 0.08 10.72 1.41
C MET A 160 -0.53 9.93 0.26
N CYS A 161 -1.28 8.86 0.57
CA CYS A 161 -1.61 7.85 -0.42
C CYS A 161 -2.54 8.35 -1.53
N GLU A 162 -3.62 9.06 -1.22
CA GLU A 162 -4.51 9.63 -2.25
C GLU A 162 -3.78 10.68 -3.09
N ARG A 163 -2.97 11.53 -2.43
CA ARG A 163 -2.19 12.57 -3.12
C ARG A 163 -1.15 11.97 -4.06
N ALA A 164 -0.52 10.84 -3.67
CA ALA A 164 0.41 10.12 -4.52
C ALA A 164 -0.30 9.55 -5.76
N VAL A 165 -1.44 8.88 -5.59
CA VAL A 165 -2.25 8.33 -6.69
C VAL A 165 -2.70 9.45 -7.64
N GLU A 166 -3.25 10.55 -7.10
CA GLU A 166 -3.68 11.70 -7.89
C GLU A 166 -2.53 12.32 -8.69
N THR A 167 -1.37 12.51 -8.05
CA THR A 167 -0.16 13.07 -8.69
C THR A 167 0.31 12.18 -9.85
N GLN A 168 0.37 10.86 -9.63
CA GLN A 168 0.75 9.90 -10.66
C GLN A 168 -0.22 9.92 -11.85
N LEU A 169 -1.53 9.94 -11.60
CA LEU A 169 -2.55 10.01 -12.65
C LEU A 169 -2.49 11.33 -13.42
N GLN A 170 -2.28 12.45 -12.74
CA GLN A 170 -2.11 13.75 -13.38
C GLN A 170 -0.90 13.75 -14.33
N LEU A 171 0.24 13.25 -13.86
CA LEU A 171 1.46 13.19 -14.65
C LEU A 171 1.38 12.19 -15.81
N ALA A 172 0.67 11.07 -15.60
CA ALA A 172 0.39 10.12 -16.67
C ALA A 172 -0.41 10.76 -17.82
N ARG A 173 -1.50 11.48 -17.49
CA ARG A 173 -2.32 12.20 -18.46
C ARG A 173 -1.52 13.30 -19.18
N PHE A 174 -0.70 14.04 -18.44
CA PHE A 174 0.19 15.05 -19.00
C PHE A 174 1.21 14.44 -19.98
N ALA A 175 1.68 13.21 -19.73
CA ALA A 175 2.56 12.44 -20.62
C ALA A 175 1.81 11.72 -21.76
N GLY A 176 0.49 11.92 -21.92
CA GLY A 176 -0.30 11.40 -23.04
C GLY A 176 -1.05 10.10 -22.76
N ALA A 177 -1.11 9.63 -21.52
CA ALA A 177 -1.94 8.47 -21.17
C ALA A 177 -3.44 8.75 -21.34
N SER A 178 -4.15 7.77 -21.87
CA SER A 178 -5.62 7.76 -21.89
C SER A 178 -6.20 7.13 -20.62
N THR A 179 -7.35 7.59 -20.16
CA THR A 179 -8.05 6.99 -19.01
C THR A 179 -9.52 6.80 -19.30
N VAL A 180 -10.06 5.67 -18.88
CA VAL A 180 -11.50 5.35 -18.87
C VAL A 180 -11.89 5.03 -17.43
N LEU A 181 -12.68 5.90 -16.83
CA LEU A 181 -13.03 5.87 -15.41
C LEU A 181 -14.51 5.55 -15.23
N ASN A 182 -14.90 5.15 -14.01
CA ASN A 182 -16.26 4.70 -13.68
C ASN A 182 -16.73 3.58 -14.61
N THR A 183 -15.81 2.72 -15.04
CA THR A 183 -16.06 1.69 -16.04
C THR A 183 -15.48 0.36 -15.56
N PRO A 184 -16.32 -0.54 -15.02
CA PRO A 184 -15.87 -1.88 -14.66
C PRO A 184 -15.43 -2.68 -15.88
N VAL A 185 -14.24 -3.26 -15.81
CA VAL A 185 -13.82 -4.29 -16.75
C VAL A 185 -14.57 -5.58 -16.39
N GLN A 186 -15.22 -6.17 -17.39
CA GLN A 186 -16.01 -7.40 -17.24
C GLN A 186 -15.19 -8.64 -17.54
N ALA A 187 -14.28 -8.56 -18.52
CA ALA A 187 -13.44 -9.68 -18.90
C ALA A 187 -12.13 -9.23 -19.55
N VAL A 188 -11.11 -10.06 -19.36
CA VAL A 188 -9.79 -9.98 -20.00
C VAL A 188 -9.66 -11.23 -20.86
N HIS A 189 -9.60 -11.07 -22.18
CA HIS A 189 -9.51 -12.18 -23.13
C HIS A 189 -8.16 -12.16 -23.86
N PRO A 190 -7.23 -13.02 -23.45
CA PRO A 190 -5.98 -13.21 -24.17
C PRO A 190 -6.22 -13.72 -25.59
N GLY A 191 -5.46 -13.20 -26.55
CA GLY A 191 -5.41 -13.68 -27.93
C GLY A 191 -3.97 -14.00 -28.34
N ILE A 192 -3.77 -14.36 -29.59
CA ILE A 192 -2.45 -14.74 -30.13
C ILE A 192 -1.51 -13.53 -30.16
N ASP A 193 -2.00 -12.36 -30.59
CA ASP A 193 -1.19 -11.18 -30.84
C ASP A 193 -1.40 -10.05 -29.79
N GLY A 194 -2.19 -10.31 -28.75
CA GLY A 194 -2.54 -9.33 -27.72
C GLY A 194 -3.77 -9.72 -26.94
N VAL A 195 -4.41 -8.74 -26.32
CA VAL A 195 -5.49 -8.94 -25.33
C VAL A 195 -6.67 -8.03 -25.65
N LYS A 196 -7.88 -8.57 -25.59
CA LYS A 196 -9.11 -7.80 -25.61
C LYS A 196 -9.64 -7.55 -24.19
N ILE A 197 -9.97 -6.32 -23.89
CA ILE A 197 -10.61 -5.90 -22.65
C ILE A 197 -12.06 -5.56 -22.96
N HIS A 198 -12.98 -6.23 -22.26
CA HIS A 198 -14.42 -5.98 -22.38
C HIS A 198 -14.94 -5.14 -21.22
N THR A 199 -15.67 -4.11 -21.55
CA THR A 199 -16.50 -3.32 -20.63
C THR A 199 -17.97 -3.39 -21.08
N ALA A 200 -18.88 -2.79 -20.34
CA ALA A 200 -20.29 -2.77 -20.74
C ALA A 200 -20.51 -2.03 -22.08
N ASP A 201 -19.74 -0.99 -22.36
CA ASP A 201 -19.99 -0.06 -23.45
C ASP A 201 -18.96 -0.16 -24.59
N ALA A 202 -17.84 -0.85 -24.37
CA ALA A 202 -16.75 -0.86 -25.36
C ALA A 202 -15.82 -2.07 -25.23
N GLU A 203 -15.08 -2.31 -26.32
CA GLU A 203 -13.93 -3.19 -26.36
C GLU A 203 -12.67 -2.38 -26.63
N TYR A 204 -11.58 -2.75 -25.92
CA TYR A 204 -10.25 -2.18 -26.13
C TYR A 204 -9.28 -3.31 -26.45
N TRP A 205 -8.24 -3.01 -27.24
CA TRP A 205 -7.20 -3.95 -27.56
C TRP A 205 -5.85 -3.42 -27.08
N GLY A 206 -5.07 -4.28 -26.40
CA GLY A 206 -3.73 -4.00 -25.92
C GLY A 206 -2.75 -5.07 -26.35
N GLN A 207 -1.53 -4.68 -26.70
CA GLN A 207 -0.45 -5.65 -26.92
C GLN A 207 -0.15 -6.40 -25.61
N LYS A 208 -0.15 -5.68 -24.51
CA LYS A 208 0.03 -6.20 -23.15
C LYS A 208 -1.03 -5.63 -22.21
N VAL A 209 -1.30 -6.38 -21.13
CA VAL A 209 -2.23 -5.95 -20.08
C VAL A 209 -1.62 -6.20 -18.72
N LEU A 210 -1.70 -5.20 -17.84
CA LEU A 210 -1.45 -5.32 -16.40
C LEU A 210 -2.78 -5.27 -15.64
N VAL A 211 -3.12 -6.32 -14.92
CA VAL A 211 -4.28 -6.38 -14.02
C VAL A 211 -3.80 -6.12 -12.60
N ALA A 212 -4.18 -4.94 -12.03
CA ALA A 212 -3.77 -4.48 -10.71
C ALA A 212 -4.99 -3.99 -9.91
N THR A 213 -6.00 -4.85 -9.78
CA THR A 213 -7.35 -4.50 -9.34
C THR A 213 -7.58 -4.59 -7.83
N GLY A 214 -6.51 -4.76 -7.04
CA GLY A 214 -6.59 -4.76 -5.57
C GLY A 214 -7.59 -5.79 -5.04
N ALA A 215 -8.58 -5.35 -4.28
CA ALA A 215 -9.57 -6.24 -3.68
C ALA A 215 -10.53 -6.89 -4.69
N TRP A 216 -10.57 -6.41 -5.94
CA TRP A 216 -11.32 -7.04 -7.06
C TRP A 216 -10.47 -8.03 -7.86
N PHE A 217 -9.25 -8.29 -7.42
CA PHE A 217 -8.35 -9.23 -8.09
C PHE A 217 -8.97 -10.63 -8.29
N PRO A 218 -9.64 -11.24 -7.31
CA PRO A 218 -10.25 -12.56 -7.50
C PRO A 218 -11.30 -12.63 -8.62
N GLU A 219 -11.94 -11.52 -8.95
CA GLU A 219 -12.98 -11.45 -9.98
C GLU A 219 -12.38 -11.47 -11.41
N LEU A 220 -11.22 -10.83 -11.59
CA LEU A 220 -10.62 -10.62 -12.92
C LEU A 220 -9.39 -11.48 -13.20
N ALA A 221 -8.96 -12.28 -12.23
CA ALA A 221 -7.82 -13.17 -12.35
C ALA A 221 -8.21 -14.66 -12.13
N PRO A 222 -9.27 -15.18 -12.77
CA PRO A 222 -9.71 -16.57 -12.55
C PRO A 222 -8.70 -17.61 -13.03
N ALA A 223 -7.77 -17.21 -13.89
CA ALA A 223 -6.69 -18.06 -14.40
C ALA A 223 -5.53 -18.23 -13.40
N VAL A 224 -5.40 -17.31 -12.45
CA VAL A 224 -4.51 -17.45 -11.30
C VAL A 224 -5.30 -18.18 -10.22
N ASP A 225 -4.66 -19.07 -9.47
CA ASP A 225 -5.33 -19.73 -8.35
C ASP A 225 -5.92 -18.67 -7.38
N SER A 226 -7.20 -18.37 -7.58
CA SER A 226 -7.91 -17.34 -6.80
C SER A 226 -8.05 -17.72 -5.32
N ALA A 227 -7.88 -19.02 -4.97
CA ALA A 227 -7.82 -19.48 -3.59
C ALA A 227 -6.54 -19.00 -2.88
N ALA A 228 -5.53 -18.55 -3.64
CA ALA A 228 -4.30 -18.00 -3.09
C ALA A 228 -4.47 -16.57 -2.53
N VAL A 229 -5.63 -15.91 -2.74
CA VAL A 229 -5.85 -14.51 -2.35
C VAL A 229 -7.10 -14.38 -1.50
N THR A 230 -6.94 -13.83 -0.31
CA THR A 230 -8.03 -13.55 0.64
C THR A 230 -8.22 -12.05 0.81
N VAL A 231 -9.48 -11.60 0.78
CA VAL A 231 -9.83 -10.20 1.06
C VAL A 231 -10.36 -10.09 2.47
N THR A 232 -9.82 -9.15 3.24
CA THR A 232 -10.24 -8.88 4.62
C THR A 232 -10.58 -7.41 4.83
N ARG A 233 -11.54 -7.15 5.73
CA ARG A 233 -11.98 -5.81 6.12
C ARG A 233 -11.06 -5.26 7.20
N GLN A 234 -10.59 -4.03 7.05
CA GLN A 234 -9.74 -3.33 8.01
C GLN A 234 -10.37 -2.01 8.42
N THR A 235 -10.40 -1.71 9.71
CA THR A 235 -10.92 -0.45 10.23
C THR A 235 -9.79 0.54 10.53
N VAL A 236 -10.05 1.80 10.25
CA VAL A 236 -9.12 2.91 10.49
C VAL A 236 -9.86 4.01 11.23
N PHE A 237 -9.23 4.56 12.26
CA PHE A 237 -9.82 5.56 13.13
C PHE A 237 -8.93 6.80 13.20
N TRP A 238 -9.55 7.99 13.32
CA TRP A 238 -8.88 9.24 13.70
C TRP A 238 -9.44 9.67 15.05
N PHE A 239 -8.72 9.33 16.12
CA PHE A 239 -9.11 9.69 17.48
C PHE A 239 -8.81 11.14 17.77
N ASP A 240 -9.72 11.82 18.46
CA ASP A 240 -9.48 13.15 18.98
C ASP A 240 -8.33 13.14 19.99
N VAL A 241 -7.52 14.19 19.99
CA VAL A 241 -6.38 14.34 20.91
C VAL A 241 -6.52 15.61 21.74
N GLU A 242 -5.83 15.66 22.86
CA GLU A 242 -5.80 16.84 23.72
C GLU A 242 -5.04 17.99 23.07
N ASP A 243 -3.87 17.69 22.54
CA ASP A 243 -3.03 18.62 21.80
C ASP A 243 -2.51 17.93 20.51
N PRO A 244 -2.92 18.40 19.32
CA PRO A 244 -2.44 17.86 18.06
C PRO A 244 -0.92 18.00 17.85
N GLU A 245 -0.29 19.00 18.47
CA GLU A 245 1.15 19.23 18.33
C GLU A 245 1.96 18.09 18.95
N ASP A 246 1.49 17.46 20.02
CA ASP A 246 2.16 16.31 20.63
C ASP A 246 2.33 15.11 19.67
N PHE A 247 1.54 15.08 18.59
CA PHE A 247 1.51 14.00 17.60
C PHE A 247 1.83 14.48 16.18
N SER A 248 2.37 15.70 16.05
CA SER A 248 2.71 16.31 14.76
C SER A 248 3.78 15.52 14.01
N ALA A 249 3.62 15.35 12.70
CA ALA A 249 4.62 14.75 11.83
C ALA A 249 5.95 15.53 11.74
N ASP A 250 6.02 16.70 12.35
CA ASP A 250 7.27 17.46 12.45
C ASP A 250 8.25 16.80 13.45
N HIS A 251 7.74 16.00 14.42
CA HIS A 251 8.58 15.35 15.43
C HIS A 251 8.02 14.02 15.98
N PHE A 252 6.75 13.70 15.74
CA PHE A 252 6.18 12.42 16.16
C PHE A 252 6.33 11.39 15.04
N PRO A 253 7.07 10.27 15.24
CA PRO A 253 7.26 9.23 14.25
C PRO A 253 6.00 8.36 14.10
N PHE A 254 5.92 7.57 13.02
CA PHE A 254 4.97 6.48 13.01
C PHE A 254 5.39 5.39 14.02
N ILE A 255 4.42 4.59 14.46
CA ILE A 255 4.72 3.43 15.32
C ILE A 255 4.02 2.19 14.77
N LEU A 256 4.78 1.12 14.54
CA LEU A 256 4.26 -0.23 14.41
C LEU A 256 4.32 -0.90 15.78
N TRP A 257 3.18 -1.27 16.31
CA TRP A 257 3.08 -1.78 17.67
C TRP A 257 2.31 -3.11 17.74
N PRO A 258 2.92 -4.21 17.29
CA PRO A 258 2.36 -5.53 17.55
C PRO A 258 2.28 -5.80 19.06
N GLY A 259 1.25 -6.52 19.45
CA GLY A 259 1.08 -7.06 20.79
C GLY A 259 1.44 -8.53 20.87
N ASP A 260 0.88 -9.22 21.88
CA ASP A 260 1.10 -10.66 22.05
C ASP A 260 0.36 -11.51 21.02
N SER A 261 -0.66 -10.96 20.38
CA SER A 261 -1.41 -11.58 19.29
C SER A 261 -1.62 -10.61 18.14
N ILE A 262 -2.01 -11.12 16.96
CA ILE A 262 -2.36 -10.29 15.80
C ILE A 262 -3.50 -9.30 16.11
N ALA A 263 -4.44 -9.68 16.95
CA ALA A 263 -5.54 -8.81 17.38
C ALA A 263 -5.05 -7.62 18.21
N ASP A 264 -3.86 -7.70 18.80
CA ASP A 264 -3.26 -6.63 19.61
C ASP A 264 -2.33 -5.71 18.82
N TYR A 265 -2.28 -5.88 17.49
CA TYR A 265 -1.53 -4.99 16.62
C TYR A 265 -2.18 -3.60 16.53
N SER A 266 -1.37 -2.57 16.61
CA SER A 266 -1.75 -1.19 16.35
C SER A 266 -0.69 -0.47 15.55
N ALA A 267 -1.08 0.23 14.51
CA ALA A 267 -0.24 1.21 13.83
C ALA A 267 -0.70 2.62 14.20
N VAL A 268 0.23 3.45 14.63
CA VAL A 268 0.00 4.85 14.98
C VAL A 268 0.66 5.73 13.92
N PHE A 269 -0.09 6.68 13.39
CA PHE A 269 0.39 7.58 12.34
C PHE A 269 0.50 9.01 12.88
N PRO A 270 1.58 9.74 12.59
CA PRO A 270 1.67 11.14 12.95
C PRO A 270 0.59 11.99 12.28
N ILE A 271 0.21 13.09 12.93
CA ILE A 271 -0.72 14.07 12.37
C ILE A 271 0.05 14.91 11.33
N VAL A 272 -0.36 14.81 10.07
CA VAL A 272 0.25 15.59 8.99
C VAL A 272 -0.44 16.94 8.85
N ARG A 273 0.34 18.00 8.65
CA ARG A 273 -0.20 19.36 8.43
C ARG A 273 -1.13 19.41 7.22
N GLY A 274 -2.32 19.95 7.41
CA GLY A 274 -3.37 20.00 6.39
C GLY A 274 -4.02 18.63 6.08
N GLY A 275 -3.74 17.64 6.91
CA GLY A 275 -4.43 16.36 6.90
C GLY A 275 -5.76 16.38 7.65
N ARG A 276 -6.34 15.20 7.88
CA ARG A 276 -7.56 15.04 8.67
C ARG A 276 -7.28 15.35 10.14
N PRO A 277 -8.22 15.95 10.87
CA PRO A 277 -8.08 16.13 12.30
C PRO A 277 -8.07 14.79 13.03
N GLY A 278 -7.28 14.72 14.12
CA GLY A 278 -7.17 13.52 14.95
C GLY A 278 -5.95 12.66 14.66
N LEU A 279 -5.61 11.83 15.64
CA LEU A 279 -4.54 10.86 15.55
C LEU A 279 -5.04 9.61 14.83
N LYS A 280 -4.45 9.31 13.69
CA LYS A 280 -4.83 8.14 12.92
C LYS A 280 -4.23 6.87 13.52
N LEU A 281 -5.09 5.88 13.77
CA LEU A 281 -4.71 4.54 14.21
C LEU A 281 -5.44 3.46 13.39
N LEU A 282 -4.81 2.31 13.27
CA LEU A 282 -5.44 1.12 12.70
C LEU A 282 -4.96 -0.14 13.40
N GLY A 283 -5.82 -1.14 13.50
CA GLY A 283 -5.49 -2.53 13.82
C GLY A 283 -5.35 -3.36 12.55
N GLU A 284 -4.94 -4.61 12.70
CA GLU A 284 -4.97 -5.60 11.63
C GLU A 284 -5.79 -6.81 12.08
N GLN A 285 -6.54 -7.37 11.15
CA GLN A 285 -7.23 -8.64 11.33
C GLN A 285 -7.22 -9.42 10.00
N PHE A 286 -7.20 -10.76 10.08
CA PHE A 286 -7.08 -11.65 8.92
C PHE A 286 -8.13 -12.78 8.97
N HIS A 287 -9.04 -12.77 9.93
CA HIS A 287 -10.07 -13.78 10.13
C HIS A 287 -11.43 -13.42 9.53
N GLU A 288 -11.78 -12.14 9.49
CA GLU A 288 -13.01 -11.66 8.87
C GLU A 288 -12.83 -11.49 7.37
N THR A 289 -13.10 -12.56 6.63
CA THR A 289 -13.03 -12.54 5.17
C THR A 289 -14.26 -11.87 4.57
N THR A 290 -14.07 -11.20 3.45
CA THR A 290 -15.13 -10.49 2.73
C THR A 290 -14.82 -10.46 1.23
N THR A 291 -15.65 -9.77 0.45
CA THR A 291 -15.33 -9.36 -0.91
C THR A 291 -15.40 -7.85 -1.02
N ALA A 292 -14.86 -7.29 -2.07
CA ALA A 292 -14.96 -5.87 -2.33
C ALA A 292 -16.41 -5.38 -2.51
N GLU A 293 -17.31 -6.28 -2.95
CA GLU A 293 -18.73 -5.99 -3.20
C GLU A 293 -19.59 -6.12 -1.93
N THR A 294 -19.26 -7.06 -1.05
CA THR A 294 -20.12 -7.39 0.11
C THR A 294 -19.64 -6.82 1.43
N VAL A 295 -18.48 -6.17 1.45
CA VAL A 295 -17.90 -5.62 2.67
C VAL A 295 -18.81 -4.58 3.32
N ASP A 296 -19.03 -4.71 4.63
CA ASP A 296 -19.64 -3.63 5.41
C ASP A 296 -18.65 -2.47 5.53
N ARG A 297 -19.02 -1.35 4.93
CA ARG A 297 -18.21 -0.11 4.93
C ARG A 297 -18.54 0.82 6.10
N THR A 298 -19.42 0.40 6.99
CA THR A 298 -19.76 1.13 8.20
C THR A 298 -18.79 0.75 9.32
N VAL A 299 -18.18 1.72 9.95
CA VAL A 299 -17.47 1.53 11.22
C VAL A 299 -18.47 1.70 12.34
N HIS A 300 -18.68 0.65 13.13
CA HIS A 300 -19.64 0.63 14.21
C HIS A 300 -19.03 1.14 15.53
N GLN A 301 -19.84 1.74 16.38
CA GLN A 301 -19.37 2.34 17.65
C GLN A 301 -18.64 1.32 18.54
N HIS A 302 -19.12 0.07 18.59
CA HIS A 302 -18.47 -0.96 19.40
C HIS A 302 -17.04 -1.29 18.92
N GLU A 303 -16.73 -1.12 17.61
CA GLU A 303 -15.38 -1.31 17.09
C GLU A 303 -14.45 -0.16 17.55
N VAL A 304 -14.99 1.06 17.62
CA VAL A 304 -14.26 2.23 18.16
C VAL A 304 -13.97 2.03 19.64
N ASP A 305 -14.98 1.64 20.42
CA ASP A 305 -14.88 1.45 21.87
C ASP A 305 -13.90 0.33 22.20
N ASP A 306 -14.01 -0.85 21.55
CA ASP A 306 -13.09 -1.97 21.72
C ASP A 306 -11.65 -1.58 21.38
N TYR A 307 -11.45 -0.93 20.23
CA TYR A 307 -10.11 -0.49 19.82
C TYR A 307 -9.52 0.50 20.83
N TYR A 308 -10.31 1.45 21.28
CA TYR A 308 -9.87 2.46 22.25
C TYR A 308 -9.45 1.83 23.58
N GLU A 309 -10.32 1.03 24.18
CA GLU A 309 -10.08 0.42 25.50
C GLU A 309 -8.89 -0.57 25.45
N ARG A 310 -8.81 -1.37 24.41
CA ARG A 310 -7.84 -2.45 24.32
C ARG A 310 -6.49 -2.00 23.81
N LEU A 311 -6.44 -1.04 22.86
CA LEU A 311 -5.20 -0.69 22.14
C LEU A 311 -4.71 0.72 22.42
N VAL A 312 -5.61 1.69 22.66
CA VAL A 312 -5.23 3.09 22.90
C VAL A 312 -4.91 3.33 24.37
N VAL A 313 -5.83 3.00 25.27
CA VAL A 313 -5.70 3.26 26.72
C VAL A 313 -4.39 2.72 27.32
N PRO A 314 -3.96 1.47 27.04
CA PRO A 314 -2.72 0.96 27.62
C PRO A 314 -1.44 1.55 27.01
N ARG A 315 -1.52 2.17 25.81
CA ARG A 315 -0.34 2.55 25.01
C ARG A 315 -0.11 4.04 24.88
N LEU A 316 -1.18 4.85 24.92
CA LEU A 316 -1.10 6.28 24.63
C LEU A 316 -1.75 7.11 25.72
N THR A 317 -1.25 8.34 25.91
CA THR A 317 -1.87 9.39 26.72
C THR A 317 -2.26 10.57 25.86
N GLY A 318 -3.23 11.37 26.27
CA GLY A 318 -3.69 12.55 25.53
C GLY A 318 -4.58 12.23 24.31
N VAL A 319 -5.01 10.99 24.18
CA VAL A 319 -5.96 10.53 23.15
C VAL A 319 -7.34 10.32 23.81
N ARG A 320 -8.39 10.82 23.18
CA ARG A 320 -9.77 10.78 23.69
C ARG A 320 -10.53 9.61 23.08
N PRO A 321 -11.62 9.12 23.73
CA PRO A 321 -12.43 8.00 23.20
C PRO A 321 -13.30 8.39 21.99
N THR A 322 -13.31 9.65 21.60
CA THR A 322 -14.08 10.15 20.47
C THR A 322 -13.23 10.17 19.20
N ILE A 323 -13.87 9.94 18.04
CA ILE A 323 -13.23 9.98 16.74
C ILE A 323 -13.77 11.13 15.90
N SER A 324 -12.88 11.82 15.18
CA SER A 324 -13.25 12.83 14.19
C SER A 324 -13.61 12.18 12.84
N HIS A 325 -13.06 11.02 12.54
CA HIS A 325 -13.29 10.29 11.30
C HIS A 325 -12.99 8.79 11.45
N SER A 326 -13.58 7.99 10.56
CA SER A 326 -13.26 6.58 10.41
C SER A 326 -13.33 6.15 8.94
N ALA A 327 -12.68 5.05 8.60
CA ALA A 327 -12.73 4.47 7.27
C ALA A 327 -12.62 2.94 7.34
N VAL A 328 -13.15 2.28 6.30
CA VAL A 328 -12.94 0.85 6.07
C VAL A 328 -12.04 0.68 4.87
N CYS A 329 -10.89 0.06 5.07
CA CYS A 329 -9.96 -0.35 4.02
C CYS A 329 -10.06 -1.86 3.77
N LEU A 330 -9.52 -2.33 2.65
CA LEU A 330 -9.44 -3.74 2.31
C LEU A 330 -7.98 -4.17 2.24
N TYR A 331 -7.64 -5.29 2.86
CA TYR A 331 -6.42 -6.01 2.55
C TYR A 331 -6.72 -7.14 1.59
N THR A 332 -5.79 -7.39 0.70
CA THR A 332 -5.78 -8.53 -0.22
C THR A 332 -4.49 -9.29 0.08
N THR A 333 -4.62 -10.42 0.76
CA THR A 333 -3.49 -11.17 1.32
C THR A 333 -3.33 -12.52 0.63
N THR A 334 -2.11 -12.94 0.49
CA THR A 334 -1.75 -14.30 0.09
C THR A 334 -1.48 -15.16 1.32
N SER A 335 -1.48 -16.47 1.18
CA SER A 335 -1.24 -17.41 2.30
C SER A 335 0.16 -17.31 2.91
N ASP A 336 1.13 -16.76 2.16
CA ASP A 336 2.51 -16.57 2.59
C ASP A 336 2.86 -15.11 2.90
N ASP A 337 1.85 -14.22 2.90
CA ASP A 337 1.99 -12.77 3.11
C ASP A 337 2.91 -12.05 2.10
N HIS A 338 3.33 -12.72 1.03
CA HIS A 338 4.12 -12.12 -0.03
C HIS A 338 3.26 -11.51 -1.13
N PHE A 339 3.88 -10.73 -2.01
CA PHE A 339 3.21 -10.23 -3.21
C PHE A 339 2.93 -11.39 -4.18
N LEU A 340 1.82 -11.28 -4.86
CA LEU A 340 1.50 -12.16 -5.97
C LEU A 340 1.69 -11.38 -7.27
N ILE A 341 2.65 -11.82 -8.07
CA ILE A 341 2.84 -11.39 -9.45
C ILE A 341 2.86 -12.67 -10.28
N ASP A 342 2.02 -12.72 -11.31
CA ASP A 342 1.92 -13.90 -12.14
C ASP A 342 1.56 -13.54 -13.57
N ARG A 343 1.77 -14.49 -14.48
CA ARG A 343 1.35 -14.37 -15.86
C ARG A 343 0.10 -15.22 -16.09
N HIS A 344 -0.68 -14.84 -17.07
CA HIS A 344 -1.74 -15.71 -17.52
C HIS A 344 -1.14 -17.04 -18.05
N PRO A 345 -1.63 -18.22 -17.62
CA PRO A 345 -1.02 -19.49 -17.95
C PRO A 345 -0.98 -19.79 -19.47
N GLU A 346 -1.89 -19.19 -20.23
CA GLU A 346 -2.00 -19.38 -21.69
C GLU A 346 -1.53 -18.17 -22.50
N SER A 347 -0.97 -17.12 -21.84
CA SER A 347 -0.62 -15.90 -22.57
C SER A 347 0.45 -15.08 -21.86
N GLU A 348 1.53 -14.81 -22.56
CA GLU A 348 2.56 -13.86 -22.11
C GLU A 348 2.13 -12.39 -22.17
N HIS A 349 0.93 -12.12 -22.72
CA HIS A 349 0.43 -10.76 -22.91
C HIS A 349 -0.29 -10.21 -21.67
N VAL A 350 -0.67 -11.07 -20.70
CA VAL A 350 -1.36 -10.65 -19.49
C VAL A 350 -0.50 -10.92 -18.27
N MET A 351 -0.31 -9.87 -17.46
CA MET A 351 0.32 -9.95 -16.15
C MET A 351 -0.69 -9.55 -15.07
N PHE A 352 -0.73 -10.32 -14.02
CA PHE A 352 -1.51 -10.09 -12.81
C PHE A 352 -0.60 -9.60 -11.69
N ALA A 353 -1.04 -8.59 -10.94
CA ALA A 353 -0.31 -8.08 -9.79
C ALA A 353 -1.24 -7.77 -8.62
N SER A 354 -1.06 -8.48 -7.52
CA SER A 354 -1.70 -8.25 -6.23
C SER A 354 -0.66 -8.02 -5.12
N PRO A 355 0.05 -6.90 -5.14
CA PRO A 355 1.11 -6.60 -4.19
C PRO A 355 0.56 -5.86 -2.97
N CYS A 356 -0.33 -6.48 -2.20
CA CYS A 356 -0.95 -5.89 -1.02
C CYS A 356 -0.41 -6.53 0.27
N SER A 357 -0.95 -7.65 0.69
CA SER A 357 -0.62 -8.40 1.92
C SER A 357 -0.39 -7.52 3.17
N GLY A 358 -1.19 -6.42 3.29
CA GLY A 358 -1.10 -5.46 4.39
C GLY A 358 0.05 -4.45 4.30
N HIS A 359 1.07 -4.66 3.45
CA HIS A 359 2.29 -3.84 3.45
C HIS A 359 2.72 -3.30 2.06
N GLY A 360 1.90 -3.43 1.02
CA GLY A 360 2.28 -3.18 -0.37
C GLY A 360 2.52 -1.71 -0.76
N PHE A 361 1.80 -0.75 -0.16
CA PHE A 361 1.80 0.64 -0.65
C PHE A 361 3.20 1.26 -0.72
N LYS A 362 4.03 1.03 0.30
CA LYS A 362 5.39 1.58 0.37
C LYS A 362 6.31 1.17 -0.80
N HIS A 363 5.95 0.10 -1.51
CA HIS A 363 6.70 -0.44 -2.66
C HIS A 363 6.09 -0.04 -4.01
N SER A 364 4.89 0.54 -4.02
CA SER A 364 3.97 0.58 -5.16
C SER A 364 4.57 1.21 -6.42
N THR A 365 5.24 2.36 -6.31
CA THR A 365 5.72 3.05 -7.51
C THR A 365 7.04 2.47 -8.04
N GLY A 366 7.94 1.99 -7.18
CA GLY A 366 9.13 1.26 -7.60
C GLY A 366 8.79 -0.10 -8.22
N LEU A 367 7.81 -0.81 -7.62
CA LEU A 367 7.31 -2.06 -8.19
C LEU A 367 6.62 -1.83 -9.55
N ALA A 368 5.82 -0.78 -9.67
CA ALA A 368 5.15 -0.43 -10.92
C ALA A 368 6.15 -0.12 -12.06
N GLU A 369 7.25 0.58 -11.74
CA GLU A 369 8.35 0.80 -12.70
C GLU A 369 8.93 -0.53 -13.20
N ALA A 370 9.17 -1.48 -12.29
CA ALA A 370 9.67 -2.82 -12.64
C ALA A 370 8.67 -3.62 -13.50
N LEU A 371 7.38 -3.60 -13.15
CA LEU A 371 6.33 -4.30 -13.90
C LEU A 371 6.20 -3.75 -15.32
N VAL A 372 6.21 -2.43 -15.48
CA VAL A 372 6.18 -1.78 -16.80
C VAL A 372 7.42 -2.13 -17.60
N GLY A 373 8.61 -2.06 -17.01
CA GLY A 373 9.86 -2.46 -17.67
C GLY A 373 9.82 -3.89 -18.16
N HIS A 374 9.32 -4.81 -17.32
CA HIS A 374 9.18 -6.23 -17.67
C HIS A 374 8.18 -6.45 -18.83
N LEU A 375 7.02 -5.78 -18.80
CA LEU A 375 6.01 -5.87 -19.86
C LEU A 375 6.49 -5.25 -21.18
N ALA A 376 7.31 -4.21 -21.12
CA ALA A 376 7.93 -3.57 -22.28
C ALA A 376 9.12 -4.36 -22.85
N GLY A 377 9.54 -5.46 -22.20
CA GLY A 377 10.74 -6.22 -22.59
C GLY A 377 12.04 -5.43 -22.35
N ALA A 378 12.01 -4.40 -21.52
CA ALA A 378 13.18 -3.60 -21.19
C ALA A 378 13.99 -4.26 -20.06
N SER A 379 15.30 -4.06 -20.07
CA SER A 379 16.14 -4.44 -18.93
C SER A 379 15.81 -3.53 -17.74
N THR A 380 15.38 -4.12 -16.63
CA THR A 380 15.14 -3.41 -15.38
C THR A 380 16.16 -3.86 -14.34
N ALA A 381 16.63 -2.91 -13.50
CA ALA A 381 17.49 -3.23 -12.36
C ALA A 381 16.70 -3.83 -11.19
N LEU A 382 15.36 -3.76 -11.25
CA LEU A 382 14.47 -4.25 -10.19
C LEU A 382 13.94 -5.62 -10.59
N ASP A 383 14.39 -6.64 -9.88
CA ASP A 383 14.03 -8.04 -10.12
C ASP A 383 12.72 -8.39 -9.39
N ILE A 384 11.68 -8.77 -10.15
CA ILE A 384 10.39 -9.21 -9.63
C ILE A 384 10.31 -10.72 -9.40
N SER A 385 11.35 -11.48 -9.74
CA SER A 385 11.32 -12.96 -9.75
C SER A 385 10.96 -13.58 -8.39
N ALA A 386 11.31 -12.90 -7.29
CA ALA A 386 10.95 -13.35 -5.93
C ALA A 386 9.43 -13.41 -5.67
N PHE A 387 8.61 -12.77 -6.51
CA PHE A 387 7.16 -12.66 -6.36
C PHE A 387 6.39 -13.37 -7.47
N VAL A 388 7.08 -13.86 -8.50
CA VAL A 388 6.46 -14.60 -9.62
C VAL A 388 6.23 -16.04 -9.20
N ARG A 389 5.02 -16.52 -9.34
CA ARG A 389 4.63 -17.86 -8.89
C ARG A 389 4.71 -18.94 -10.00
N GLY A 390 4.86 -18.55 -11.26
CA GLY A 390 5.18 -19.43 -12.41
C GLY A 390 4.01 -20.15 -13.02
#